data_eec57660b3aab9983716ed2a99365e32
#
_entry.id   eec57660b3aab9983716ed2a99365e32
#
_cell.length_a   1.000
_cell.length_b   1.000
_cell.length_c   1.000
_cell.angle_alpha   90.00
_cell.angle_beta   90.00
_cell.angle_gamma   90.00
#
_symmetry.space_group_name_H-M   'P 1'
#
loop_
_entity.id
_entity.type
_entity.pdbx_description
1 polymer ?
#
loop_
_entity_poly.entity_id
_entity_poly.type
_entity_poly.pdbx_seq_one_letter_code
_entity_poly.pdbx_strand_id
1 'polypeptide(L)'
;MLRSDVMKCFRIGISGWTYPPWRGVFFPKGWPQKRELEYASRQVNSIEINGSFYSLQRPTSYRAWYDATPDGFIFAVKAGRFITHIKRLKNVETPLANFFASGVLCLREKLGPILWQLPPSFRFDPDRLA
;
A
#
# COMPACT_ATOMS: atom_id res chain seq x y z
N MET A 1 -25.22 13.10 11.54
CA MET A 1 -25.26 13.03 10.08
C MET A 1 -24.03 13.65 9.41
N LEU A 2 -23.60 14.83 9.79
CA LEU A 2 -22.44 15.50 9.19
C LEU A 2 -21.08 14.78 9.42
N ARG A 3 -20.91 13.99 10.48
CA ARG A 3 -19.64 13.32 10.79
C ARG A 3 -19.31 12.14 9.86
N SER A 4 -20.29 11.39 9.35
CA SER A 4 -20.04 10.24 8.48
C SER A 4 -19.64 10.64 7.06
N ASP A 5 -20.19 11.75 6.53
CA ASP A 5 -19.89 12.21 5.17
C ASP A 5 -18.55 12.95 5.11
N VAL A 6 -18.20 13.71 6.14
CA VAL A 6 -16.88 14.34 6.24
C VAL A 6 -15.77 13.29 6.34
N MET A 7 -15.97 12.20 7.06
CA MET A 7 -15.00 11.11 7.16
C MET A 7 -14.78 10.36 5.84
N LYS A 8 -15.70 10.47 4.89
CA LYS A 8 -15.50 9.89 3.54
C LYS A 8 -14.55 10.70 2.65
N CYS A 9 -14.35 11.98 2.97
CA CYS A 9 -13.48 12.87 2.20
C CYS A 9 -11.99 12.76 2.58
N PHE A 10 -11.69 12.25 3.77
CA PHE A 10 -10.33 12.19 4.29
C PHE A 10 -9.91 10.74 4.57
N ARG A 11 -8.69 10.41 4.15
CA ARG A 11 -8.05 9.14 4.47
C ARG A 11 -6.81 9.43 5.31
N ILE A 12 -6.79 8.86 6.51
CA ILE A 12 -5.67 9.00 7.45
C ILE A 12 -5.24 7.59 7.83
N GLY A 13 -3.95 7.35 7.73
CA GLY A 13 -3.42 6.01 7.94
C GLY A 13 -1.93 5.97 8.22
N ILE A 14 -1.39 4.79 8.11
CA ILE A 14 -0.01 4.44 8.40
C ILE A 14 0.63 3.78 7.18
N SER A 15 1.95 3.78 7.12
CA SER A 15 2.71 3.05 6.12
C SER A 15 3.15 1.71 6.70
N GLY A 16 2.60 0.61 6.15
CA GLY A 16 2.78 -0.73 6.70
C GLY A 16 2.04 -0.93 8.02
N TRP A 17 2.10 -2.15 8.56
CA TRP A 17 1.41 -2.51 9.81
C TRP A 17 2.19 -3.52 10.66
N THR A 18 3.31 -4.05 10.17
CA THR A 18 4.09 -5.06 10.88
C THR A 18 5.31 -4.40 11.53
N TYR A 19 5.11 -3.90 12.74
CA TYR A 19 6.15 -3.25 13.52
C TYR A 19 6.24 -3.85 14.92
N PRO A 20 7.28 -4.67 15.21
CA PRO A 20 7.43 -5.33 16.51
C PRO A 20 7.28 -4.37 17.72
N PRO A 21 7.84 -3.14 17.70
CA PRO A 21 7.68 -2.21 18.81
C PRO A 21 6.23 -1.76 19.10
N TRP A 22 5.32 -1.96 18.16
CA TRP A 22 3.91 -1.60 18.33
C TRP A 22 3.10 -2.67 19.08
N ARG A 23 3.67 -3.87 19.24
CA ARG A 23 3.02 -4.99 19.94
C ARG A 23 2.94 -4.71 21.43
N GLY A 24 1.71 -4.78 21.98
CA GLY A 24 1.43 -4.40 23.35
C GLY A 24 1.32 -2.89 23.61
N VAL A 25 1.41 -2.05 22.57
CA VAL A 25 1.21 -0.59 22.59
C VAL A 25 0.06 -0.23 21.68
N PHE A 26 0.28 -0.18 20.36
CA PHE A 26 -0.80 0.03 19.37
C PHE A 26 -1.64 -1.24 19.21
N PHE A 27 -0.98 -2.39 19.01
CA PHE A 27 -1.68 -3.67 19.03
C PHE A 27 -1.90 -4.14 20.46
N PRO A 28 -3.08 -4.72 20.79
CA PRO A 28 -3.32 -5.29 22.09
C PRO A 28 -2.26 -6.33 22.47
N LYS A 29 -1.96 -6.41 23.75
CA LYS A 29 -1.01 -7.40 24.27
C LYS A 29 -1.48 -8.81 23.90
N GLY A 30 -0.59 -9.62 23.30
CA GLY A 30 -0.89 -10.98 22.86
C GLY A 30 -1.71 -11.07 21.55
N TRP A 31 -1.94 -9.95 20.86
CA TRP A 31 -2.62 -9.96 19.57
C TRP A 31 -1.81 -10.77 18.55
N PRO A 32 -2.43 -11.73 17.82
CA PRO A 32 -1.71 -12.54 16.84
C PRO A 32 -1.14 -11.71 15.70
N GLN A 33 0.13 -11.92 15.36
CA GLN A 33 0.80 -11.16 14.29
C GLN A 33 0.04 -11.25 12.96
N LYS A 34 -0.47 -12.42 12.62
CA LYS A 34 -1.25 -12.64 11.39
C LYS A 34 -2.56 -11.83 11.32
N ARG A 35 -3.00 -11.26 12.43
CA ARG A 35 -4.21 -10.43 12.54
C ARG A 35 -3.90 -8.95 12.77
N GLU A 36 -2.64 -8.53 12.61
CA GLU A 36 -2.26 -7.14 12.84
C GLU A 36 -2.95 -6.19 11.84
N LEU A 37 -3.06 -6.58 10.56
CA LEU A 37 -3.78 -5.77 9.57
C LEU A 37 -5.27 -5.65 9.90
N GLU A 38 -5.90 -6.73 10.35
CA GLU A 38 -7.30 -6.71 10.79
C GLU A 38 -7.53 -5.67 11.88
N TYR A 39 -6.64 -5.61 12.87
CA TYR A 39 -6.73 -4.61 13.93
C TYR A 39 -6.45 -3.20 13.41
N ALA A 40 -5.32 -3.00 12.73
CA ALA A 40 -4.89 -1.69 12.26
C ALA A 40 -5.94 -1.04 11.33
N SER A 41 -6.54 -1.83 10.43
CA SER A 41 -7.55 -1.35 9.48
C SER A 41 -8.87 -0.90 10.13
N ARG A 42 -9.05 -1.19 11.40
CA ARG A 42 -10.20 -0.72 12.19
C ARG A 42 -9.89 0.51 13.04
N GLN A 43 -8.61 0.86 13.15
CA GLN A 43 -8.16 2.06 13.87
C GLN A 43 -7.93 3.25 12.92
N VAL A 44 -7.58 2.98 11.66
CA VAL A 44 -7.38 3.98 10.61
C VAL A 44 -8.23 3.59 9.39
N ASN A 45 -8.45 4.51 8.45
CA ASN A 45 -9.28 4.25 7.28
C ASN A 45 -8.48 4.09 5.97
N SER A 46 -7.16 4.09 6.08
CA SER A 46 -6.25 3.81 4.97
C SER A 46 -4.91 3.28 5.51
N ILE A 47 -4.25 2.46 4.72
CA ILE A 47 -2.87 2.01 4.98
C ILE A 47 -2.12 1.95 3.65
N GLU A 48 -0.89 2.41 3.64
CA GLU A 48 0.01 2.22 2.51
C GLU A 48 0.68 0.84 2.59
N ILE A 49 0.55 0.05 1.53
CA ILE A 49 1.30 -1.20 1.37
C ILE A 49 2.73 -0.83 0.97
N ASN A 50 3.67 -1.05 1.89
CA ASN A 50 5.07 -0.66 1.72
C ASN A 50 5.96 -1.83 1.25
N GLY A 51 5.59 -3.08 1.55
CA GLY A 51 6.34 -4.27 1.14
C GLY A 51 6.49 -4.40 -0.38
N SER A 52 5.52 -3.91 -1.14
CA SER A 52 5.53 -3.87 -2.61
C SER A 52 6.65 -3.01 -3.21
N PHE A 53 7.20 -2.08 -2.43
CA PHE A 53 8.37 -1.28 -2.84
C PHE A 53 9.64 -2.14 -2.92
N TYR A 54 9.80 -3.09 -2.02
CA TYR A 54 11.02 -3.90 -1.91
C TYR A 54 10.99 -5.16 -2.78
N SER A 55 9.82 -5.75 -2.98
CA SER A 55 9.64 -6.95 -3.80
C SER A 55 8.24 -7.06 -4.37
N LEU A 56 8.11 -7.77 -5.50
CA LEU A 56 6.79 -8.10 -6.04
C LEU A 56 6.04 -8.97 -5.03
N GLN A 57 4.80 -8.60 -4.78
CA GLN A 57 3.89 -9.38 -3.96
C GLN A 57 3.19 -10.46 -4.81
N ARG A 58 2.28 -11.21 -4.22
CA ARG A 58 1.52 -12.26 -4.91
C ARG A 58 0.03 -11.95 -4.89
N PRO A 59 -0.75 -12.41 -5.88
CA PRO A 59 -2.20 -12.23 -5.88
C PRO A 59 -2.87 -12.73 -4.61
N THR A 60 -2.38 -13.82 -4.03
CA THR A 60 -2.89 -14.38 -2.77
C THR A 60 -2.68 -13.44 -1.58
N SER A 61 -1.56 -12.69 -1.56
CA SER A 61 -1.32 -11.68 -0.52
C SER A 61 -2.30 -10.52 -0.63
N TYR A 62 -2.50 -9.98 -1.83
CA TYR A 62 -3.45 -8.88 -2.04
C TYR A 62 -4.89 -9.29 -1.70
N ARG A 63 -5.30 -10.51 -2.05
CA ARG A 63 -6.62 -11.04 -1.66
C ARG A 63 -6.76 -11.17 -0.15
N ALA A 64 -5.73 -11.68 0.54
CA ALA A 64 -5.74 -11.79 1.99
C ALA A 64 -5.86 -10.41 2.66
N TRP A 65 -5.18 -9.40 2.14
CA TRP A 65 -5.29 -8.02 2.64
C TRP A 65 -6.68 -7.42 2.36
N TYR A 66 -7.24 -7.70 1.20
CA TYR A 66 -8.62 -7.33 0.89
C TYR A 66 -9.60 -7.91 1.92
N ASP A 67 -9.48 -9.22 2.19
CA ASP A 67 -10.37 -9.92 3.10
C ASP A 67 -10.21 -9.51 4.57
N ALA A 68 -9.00 -9.12 4.98
CA ALA A 68 -8.70 -8.73 6.36
C ALA A 68 -9.23 -7.35 6.75
N THR A 69 -9.61 -6.52 5.79
CA THR A 69 -9.98 -5.12 6.01
C THR A 69 -11.49 -4.90 5.90
N PRO A 70 -12.07 -3.92 6.62
CA PRO A 70 -13.50 -3.66 6.56
C PRO A 70 -13.93 -3.05 5.21
N ASP A 71 -15.23 -3.10 4.94
CA ASP A 71 -15.81 -2.42 3.78
C ASP A 71 -15.49 -0.92 3.81
N GLY A 72 -15.24 -0.36 2.64
CA GLY A 72 -14.89 1.06 2.52
C GLY A 72 -13.45 1.40 2.89
N PHE A 73 -12.64 0.42 3.33
CA PHE A 73 -11.21 0.61 3.55
C PHE A 73 -10.46 0.81 2.23
N ILE A 74 -9.46 1.69 2.21
CA ILE A 74 -8.68 1.98 1.01
C ILE A 74 -7.19 1.79 1.31
N PHE A 75 -6.53 1.04 0.44
CA PHE A 75 -5.07 0.94 0.43
C PHE A 75 -4.46 1.95 -0.54
N ALA A 76 -3.38 2.61 -0.12
CA ALA A 76 -2.38 3.11 -1.04
C ALA A 76 -1.34 2.01 -1.28
N VAL A 77 -0.77 1.93 -2.47
CA VAL A 77 0.24 0.92 -2.82
C VAL A 77 1.49 1.62 -3.29
N LYS A 78 2.63 1.35 -2.64
CA LYS A 78 3.90 1.90 -3.07
C LYS A 78 4.46 1.03 -4.20
N ALA A 79 4.70 1.65 -5.36
CA ALA A 79 5.24 0.97 -6.52
C ALA A 79 6.68 0.46 -6.27
N GLY A 80 7.08 -0.55 -7.01
CA GLY A 80 8.36 -1.22 -6.81
C GLY A 80 9.58 -0.32 -7.07
N ARG A 81 10.55 -0.34 -6.17
CA ARG A 81 11.80 0.43 -6.30
C ARG A 81 12.61 0.07 -7.54
N PHE A 82 12.41 -1.13 -8.09
CA PHE A 82 13.06 -1.52 -9.33
C PHE A 82 12.71 -0.56 -10.46
N ILE A 83 11.46 -0.11 -10.53
CA ILE A 83 10.99 0.85 -11.54
C ILE A 83 11.51 2.25 -11.23
N THR A 84 11.32 2.72 -9.99
CA THR A 84 11.58 4.12 -9.62
C THR A 84 13.04 4.43 -9.32
N HIS A 85 13.73 3.53 -8.60
CA HIS A 85 15.08 3.77 -8.09
C HIS A 85 16.16 3.11 -8.96
N ILE A 86 15.94 1.89 -9.42
CA ILE A 86 16.95 1.14 -10.19
C ILE A 86 16.86 1.52 -11.67
N LYS A 87 15.70 1.34 -12.28
CA LYS A 87 15.48 1.70 -13.69
C LYS A 87 15.31 3.21 -13.90
N ARG A 88 14.94 3.94 -12.87
CA ARG A 88 14.70 5.41 -12.90
C ARG A 88 13.77 5.78 -14.06
N LEU A 89 12.68 5.03 -14.19
CA LEU A 89 11.64 5.16 -15.21
C LEU A 89 12.13 4.91 -16.66
N LYS A 90 13.27 4.28 -16.85
CA LYS A 90 13.78 3.96 -18.19
C LYS A 90 13.54 2.50 -18.56
N ASN A 91 12.92 2.26 -19.71
CA ASN A 91 12.59 0.91 -20.21
C ASN A 91 11.86 0.09 -19.14
N VAL A 92 10.70 0.59 -18.70
CA VAL A 92 9.96 0.02 -17.55
C VAL A 92 8.70 -0.75 -17.96
N GLU A 93 8.43 -0.94 -19.24
CA GLU A 93 7.23 -1.59 -19.76
C GLU A 93 7.04 -2.99 -19.14
N THR A 94 8.07 -3.83 -19.18
CA THR A 94 8.02 -5.18 -18.58
C THR A 94 7.96 -5.14 -17.06
N PRO A 95 8.81 -4.37 -16.34
CA PRO A 95 8.68 -4.20 -14.89
C PRO A 95 7.31 -3.68 -14.46
N LEU A 96 6.73 -2.75 -15.21
CA LEU A 96 5.40 -2.22 -14.94
C LEU A 96 4.32 -3.30 -15.10
N ALA A 97 4.37 -4.06 -16.20
CA ALA A 97 3.47 -5.18 -16.42
C ALA A 97 3.58 -6.23 -15.31
N ASN A 98 4.80 -6.55 -14.88
CA ASN A 98 5.05 -7.47 -13.77
C ASN A 98 4.49 -6.95 -12.44
N PHE A 99 4.59 -5.65 -12.18
CA PHE A 99 4.02 -5.04 -10.99
C PHE A 99 2.49 -5.22 -10.95
N PHE A 100 1.79 -4.94 -12.04
CA PHE A 100 0.35 -5.16 -12.11
C PHE A 100 -0.02 -6.64 -12.09
N ALA A 101 0.75 -7.51 -12.77
CA ALA A 101 0.55 -8.96 -12.76
C ALA A 101 0.80 -9.60 -11.38
N SER A 102 1.50 -8.91 -10.47
CA SER A 102 1.71 -9.37 -9.09
C SER A 102 0.40 -9.45 -8.28
N GLY A 103 -0.68 -8.85 -8.79
CA GLY A 103 -2.01 -8.98 -8.22
C GLY A 103 -2.54 -7.72 -7.53
N VAL A 104 -1.93 -6.54 -7.77
CA VAL A 104 -2.39 -5.29 -7.14
C VAL A 104 -3.87 -5.01 -7.40
N LEU A 105 -4.38 -5.39 -8.58
CA LEU A 105 -5.80 -5.23 -8.92
C LEU A 105 -6.73 -6.19 -8.16
N CYS A 106 -6.19 -7.19 -7.44
CA CYS A 106 -6.97 -8.02 -6.54
C CYS A 106 -7.49 -7.25 -5.31
N LEU A 107 -6.99 -6.04 -5.06
CA LEU A 107 -7.56 -5.13 -4.05
C LEU A 107 -8.91 -4.54 -4.47
N ARG A 108 -9.28 -4.62 -5.75
CA ARG A 108 -10.58 -4.20 -6.30
C ARG A 108 -10.94 -2.76 -5.88
N GLU A 109 -12.12 -2.54 -5.31
CA GLU A 109 -12.58 -1.22 -4.83
C GLU A 109 -11.78 -0.68 -3.63
N LYS A 110 -10.97 -1.50 -2.99
CA LYS A 110 -10.06 -1.07 -1.93
C LYS A 110 -8.71 -0.56 -2.44
N LEU A 111 -8.44 -0.67 -3.74
CA LEU A 111 -7.27 -0.04 -4.35
C LEU A 111 -7.49 1.47 -4.47
N GLY A 112 -6.66 2.21 -3.76
CA GLY A 112 -6.55 3.66 -3.86
C GLY A 112 -5.36 4.07 -4.75
N PRO A 113 -4.65 5.14 -4.39
CA PRO A 113 -3.53 5.62 -5.18
C PRO A 113 -2.36 4.64 -5.20
N ILE A 114 -1.64 4.62 -6.32
CA ILE A 114 -0.33 3.97 -6.43
C ILE A 114 0.73 5.06 -6.35
N LEU A 115 1.59 4.98 -5.33
CA LEU A 115 2.66 5.96 -5.10
C LEU A 115 3.91 5.57 -5.87
N TRP A 116 4.32 6.44 -6.78
CA TRP A 116 5.59 6.35 -7.53
C TRP A 116 6.60 7.29 -6.88
N GLN A 117 7.24 6.84 -5.80
CA GLN A 117 8.24 7.62 -5.10
C GLN A 117 9.57 7.54 -5.85
N LEU A 118 10.05 8.67 -6.32
CA LEU A 118 11.35 8.79 -7.00
C LEU A 118 12.48 9.02 -5.99
N PRO A 119 13.72 8.59 -6.30
CA PRO A 119 14.85 8.87 -5.43
C PRO A 119 15.15 10.37 -5.36
N PRO A 120 15.70 10.88 -4.24
CA PRO A 120 16.02 12.31 -4.11
C PRO A 120 16.96 12.85 -5.19
N SER A 121 17.81 11.98 -5.75
CA SER A 121 18.75 12.33 -6.83
C SER A 121 18.13 12.34 -8.22
N PHE A 122 16.83 12.04 -8.34
CA PHE A 122 16.14 12.02 -9.63
C PHE A 122 15.85 13.47 -10.06
N ARG A 123 16.51 13.90 -11.13
CA ARG A 123 16.22 15.21 -11.72
C ARG A 123 14.97 15.14 -12.56
N PHE A 124 14.21 16.23 -12.60
CA PHE A 124 13.04 16.34 -13.47
C PHE A 124 13.42 16.08 -14.92
N ASP A 125 12.72 15.15 -15.55
CA ASP A 125 12.93 14.73 -16.93
C ASP A 125 11.55 14.38 -17.52
N PRO A 126 10.97 15.29 -18.34
CA PRO A 126 9.65 15.10 -18.90
C PRO A 126 9.57 13.87 -19.81
N ASP A 127 10.64 13.53 -20.53
CA ASP A 127 10.64 12.38 -21.43
C ASP A 127 10.58 11.05 -20.69
N ARG A 128 11.02 11.02 -19.43
CA ARG A 128 10.90 9.84 -18.57
C ARG A 128 9.56 9.73 -17.87
N LEU A 129 8.81 10.81 -17.79
CA LEU A 129 7.48 10.83 -17.17
C LEU A 129 6.36 10.60 -18.19
N ALA A 130 6.65 10.78 -19.46
CA ALA A 130 5.72 10.52 -20.56
C ALA A 130 5.60 9.03 -20.87
#